data_f8f85c9cdaa61f035672799775d89cbb
#
_entry.id   f8f85c9cdaa61f035672799775d89cbb
#
_cell.length_a   1.000
_cell.length_b   1.000
_cell.length_c   1.000
_cell.angle_alpha   90.00
_cell.angle_beta   90.00
_cell.angle_gamma   90.00
#
_symmetry.space_group_name_H-M   'P 1'
#
loop_
_entity.id
_entity.type
_entity.pdbx_description
1 polymer ?
#
loop_
_entity_poly.entity_id
_entity_poly.type
_entity_poly.pdbx_seq_one_letter_code
_entity_poly.pdbx_strand_id
1 'polypeptide(L)'
;LLYCFNTPETAYHRIANRCVQLIEQNLKLPITIVCDSSTLSQWQPRPNCDFVTIDEVDRTNTKLSKPWYNTERHLAYDHSPYDHTVVMDVDYFCFTDKLLRLMDTDYDFLIHKNAHDVTDRNTLKYNRESMLDLVWATVLIFRKTDRVKKIFDTVRLIKNNYQHFCKLYRISYSNFRNDYAFAIALNQLSGFVDFDSIPESIATVPADADILTVNNEGMTISSMDKQFTLQHQDLHVLNKEIADV
;
A
#
# COMPACT_ATOMS: atom_id res chain seq x y z
N LEU A 1 -7.30 2.47 -7.09
CA LEU A 1 -6.04 2.86 -7.75
C LEU A 1 -4.91 1.99 -7.25
N LEU A 2 -4.19 1.33 -8.16
CA LEU A 2 -3.05 0.46 -7.86
C LEU A 2 -1.78 1.05 -8.47
N TYR A 3 -0.67 0.98 -7.74
CA TYR A 3 0.66 1.28 -8.27
C TYR A 3 1.43 -0.02 -8.48
N CYS A 4 1.80 -0.31 -9.72
CA CYS A 4 2.43 -1.58 -10.10
C CYS A 4 3.67 -1.34 -10.95
N PHE A 5 4.83 -1.62 -10.41
CA PHE A 5 6.12 -1.50 -11.10
C PHE A 5 6.90 -2.79 -10.92
N ASN A 6 7.19 -3.48 -12.01
CA ASN A 6 8.06 -4.63 -11.97
C ASN A 6 9.49 -4.23 -11.56
N THR A 7 10.15 -5.12 -10.82
CA THR A 7 11.58 -5.00 -10.52
C THR A 7 12.34 -6.16 -11.16
N PRO A 8 13.67 -6.11 -11.22
CA PRO A 8 14.46 -7.25 -11.71
C PRO A 8 14.23 -8.55 -10.95
N GLU A 9 13.80 -8.45 -9.67
CA GLU A 9 13.62 -9.59 -8.77
C GLU A 9 12.17 -10.03 -8.64
N THR A 10 11.20 -9.18 -8.98
CA THR A 10 9.78 -9.44 -8.73
C THR A 10 8.89 -8.99 -9.87
N ALA A 11 8.10 -9.92 -10.39
CA ALA A 11 7.08 -9.67 -11.39
C ALA A 11 5.78 -9.16 -10.73
N TYR A 12 5.78 -7.91 -10.25
CA TYR A 12 4.64 -7.33 -9.53
C TYR A 12 3.34 -7.33 -10.32
N HIS A 13 3.37 -7.31 -11.66
CA HIS A 13 2.18 -7.43 -12.50
C HIS A 13 1.43 -8.76 -12.27
N ARG A 14 2.11 -9.85 -11.90
CA ARG A 14 1.46 -11.13 -11.57
C ARG A 14 0.70 -11.03 -10.25
N ILE A 15 1.34 -10.45 -9.23
CA ILE A 15 0.70 -10.20 -7.93
C ILE A 15 -0.52 -9.29 -8.13
N ALA A 16 -0.35 -8.21 -8.91
CA ALA A 16 -1.41 -7.27 -9.21
C ALA A 16 -2.58 -7.93 -9.98
N ASN A 17 -2.31 -8.89 -10.86
CA ASN A 17 -3.38 -9.66 -11.53
C ASN A 17 -4.27 -10.38 -10.51
N ARG A 18 -3.69 -10.97 -9.47
CA ARG A 18 -4.47 -11.61 -8.40
C ARG A 18 -5.24 -10.58 -7.57
N CYS A 19 -4.58 -9.47 -7.22
CA CYS A 19 -5.24 -8.34 -6.52
C CYS A 19 -6.46 -7.84 -7.31
N VAL A 20 -6.32 -7.61 -8.63
CA VAL A 20 -7.41 -7.19 -9.51
C VAL A 20 -8.57 -8.18 -9.49
N GLN A 21 -8.31 -9.49 -9.58
CA GLN A 21 -9.36 -10.52 -9.50
C GLN A 21 -10.17 -10.41 -8.21
N LEU A 22 -9.51 -10.21 -7.07
CA LEU A 22 -10.17 -10.07 -5.79
C LEU A 22 -10.96 -8.75 -5.68
N ILE A 23 -10.47 -7.65 -6.25
CA ILE A 23 -11.21 -6.38 -6.33
C ILE A 23 -12.48 -6.57 -7.17
N GLU A 24 -12.37 -7.19 -8.35
CA GLU A 24 -13.51 -7.48 -9.23
C GLU A 24 -14.56 -8.34 -8.54
N GLN A 25 -14.14 -9.31 -7.75
CA GLN A 25 -15.03 -10.22 -7.05
C GLN A 25 -15.71 -9.59 -5.84
N ASN A 26 -14.91 -8.96 -4.95
CA ASN A 26 -15.35 -8.59 -3.61
C ASN A 26 -15.74 -7.11 -3.50
N LEU A 27 -15.08 -6.22 -4.25
CA LEU A 27 -15.36 -4.78 -4.22
C LEU A 27 -16.18 -4.31 -5.42
N LYS A 28 -16.03 -4.93 -6.60
CA LYS A 28 -16.74 -4.56 -7.84
C LYS A 28 -16.55 -3.08 -8.23
N LEU A 29 -15.41 -2.51 -7.91
CA LEU A 29 -15.04 -1.13 -8.21
C LEU A 29 -14.28 -1.05 -9.54
N PRO A 30 -14.38 0.07 -10.28
CA PRO A 30 -13.52 0.33 -11.42
C PRO A 30 -12.06 0.43 -10.97
N ILE A 31 -11.13 -0.04 -11.81
CA ILE A 31 -9.73 -0.17 -11.45
C ILE A 31 -8.88 0.69 -12.39
N THR A 32 -7.99 1.51 -11.83
CA THR A 32 -6.93 2.18 -12.58
C THR A 32 -5.58 1.70 -12.04
N ILE A 33 -4.69 1.31 -12.94
CA ILE A 33 -3.34 0.84 -12.62
C ILE A 33 -2.33 1.87 -13.13
N VAL A 34 -1.52 2.40 -12.22
CA VAL A 34 -0.39 3.26 -12.52
C VAL A 34 0.85 2.39 -12.64
N CYS A 35 1.49 2.40 -13.80
CA CYS A 35 2.68 1.59 -14.07
C CYS A 35 3.61 2.28 -15.06
N ASP A 36 4.81 1.73 -15.27
CA ASP A 36 5.69 2.15 -16.36
C ASP A 36 5.42 1.34 -17.63
N SER A 37 5.93 1.82 -18.78
CA SER A 37 5.77 1.18 -20.09
C SER A 37 6.31 -0.26 -20.09
N SER A 38 7.37 -0.55 -19.35
CA SER A 38 7.95 -1.89 -19.26
C SER A 38 7.06 -2.87 -18.51
N THR A 39 6.41 -2.43 -17.45
CA THR A 39 5.43 -3.23 -16.70
C THR A 39 4.15 -3.41 -17.52
N LEU A 40 3.67 -2.33 -18.15
CA LEU A 40 2.46 -2.36 -18.98
C LEU A 40 2.58 -3.39 -20.12
N SER A 41 3.74 -3.51 -20.77
CA SER A 41 3.96 -4.45 -21.87
C SER A 41 3.77 -5.93 -21.47
N GLN A 42 3.75 -6.24 -20.19
CA GLN A 42 3.57 -7.59 -19.64
C GLN A 42 2.13 -7.85 -19.14
N TRP A 43 1.26 -6.85 -19.21
CA TRP A 43 -0.14 -7.00 -18.85
C TRP A 43 -0.94 -7.57 -20.01
N GLN A 44 -1.88 -8.46 -19.68
CA GLN A 44 -2.93 -8.82 -20.61
C GLN A 44 -4.10 -7.84 -20.46
N PRO A 45 -4.70 -7.36 -21.57
CA PRO A 45 -5.83 -6.45 -21.50
C PRO A 45 -6.99 -7.04 -20.67
N ARG A 46 -7.56 -6.21 -19.79
CA ARG A 46 -8.74 -6.55 -18.98
C ARG A 46 -9.82 -5.48 -19.16
N PRO A 47 -11.09 -5.85 -19.37
CA PRO A 47 -12.16 -4.88 -19.68
C PRO A 47 -12.39 -3.81 -18.59
N ASN A 48 -12.12 -4.15 -17.32
CA ASN A 48 -12.41 -3.29 -16.17
C ASN A 48 -11.17 -2.57 -15.61
N CYS A 49 -10.06 -2.58 -16.34
CA CYS A 49 -8.81 -1.97 -15.88
C CYS A 49 -8.36 -0.89 -16.86
N ASP A 50 -8.30 0.34 -16.39
CA ASP A 50 -7.64 1.44 -17.07
C ASP A 50 -6.18 1.55 -16.64
N PHE A 51 -5.33 2.14 -17.48
CA PHE A 51 -3.91 2.29 -17.22
C PHE A 51 -3.50 3.76 -17.32
N VAL A 52 -2.69 4.18 -16.35
CA VAL A 52 -1.95 5.44 -16.39
C VAL A 52 -0.47 5.11 -16.44
N THR A 53 0.19 5.49 -17.53
CA THR A 53 1.62 5.21 -17.72
C THR A 53 2.46 6.37 -17.22
N ILE A 54 3.46 6.07 -16.39
CA ILE A 54 4.47 7.00 -15.92
C ILE A 54 5.86 6.38 -16.12
N ASP A 55 6.75 7.06 -16.80
CA ASP A 55 8.09 6.53 -17.11
C ASP A 55 9.19 7.14 -16.22
N GLU A 56 8.90 8.25 -15.54
CA GLU A 56 9.80 8.88 -14.56
C GLU A 56 9.69 8.22 -13.17
N VAL A 57 10.14 6.98 -13.07
CA VAL A 57 10.13 6.21 -11.82
C VAL A 57 11.55 6.18 -11.23
N ASP A 58 11.68 6.48 -9.95
CA ASP A 58 12.97 6.35 -9.24
C ASP A 58 13.34 4.88 -9.09
N ARG A 59 14.24 4.43 -9.96
CA ARG A 59 14.76 3.05 -9.98
C ARG A 59 15.96 2.84 -9.07
N THR A 60 16.42 3.87 -8.38
CA THR A 60 17.54 3.78 -7.43
C THR A 60 17.07 3.46 -6.01
N ASN A 61 15.78 3.64 -5.74
CA ASN A 61 15.22 3.43 -4.41
C ASN A 61 15.17 1.94 -4.03
N THR A 62 15.45 1.65 -2.75
CA THR A 62 15.47 0.29 -2.22
C THR A 62 14.72 0.18 -0.90
N LYS A 63 14.22 -1.03 -0.62
CA LYS A 63 13.60 -1.43 0.65
C LYS A 63 14.24 -2.75 1.10
N LEU A 64 14.86 -2.76 2.29
CA LEU A 64 15.58 -3.94 2.79
C LEU A 64 16.61 -4.47 1.78
N SER A 65 17.38 -3.57 1.17
CA SER A 65 18.40 -3.84 0.13
C SER A 65 17.88 -4.41 -1.18
N LYS A 66 16.57 -4.49 -1.39
CA LYS A 66 15.95 -4.93 -2.64
C LYS A 66 15.38 -3.74 -3.42
N PRO A 67 15.39 -3.75 -4.78
CA PRO A 67 14.76 -2.70 -5.59
C PRO A 67 13.30 -2.49 -5.19
N TRP A 68 12.93 -1.22 -4.98
CA TRP A 68 11.56 -0.85 -4.62
C TRP A 68 11.15 0.46 -5.29
N TYR A 69 10.31 0.38 -6.31
CA TYR A 69 9.99 1.47 -7.23
C TYR A 69 8.65 2.16 -6.94
N ASN A 70 7.85 1.66 -5.98
CA ASN A 70 6.56 2.25 -5.65
C ASN A 70 6.71 3.52 -4.79
N THR A 71 7.34 4.56 -5.34
CA THR A 71 7.62 5.83 -4.66
C THR A 71 6.64 6.94 -5.03
N GLU A 72 5.71 6.72 -5.99
CA GLU A 72 4.93 7.76 -6.63
C GLU A 72 3.51 7.95 -6.06
N ARG A 73 3.21 7.38 -4.88
CA ARG A 73 1.88 7.52 -4.25
C ARG A 73 1.47 8.93 -3.92
N HIS A 74 2.41 9.84 -3.78
CA HIS A 74 2.13 11.26 -3.61
C HIS A 74 1.42 11.90 -4.81
N LEU A 75 1.39 11.21 -5.95
CA LEU A 75 0.65 11.60 -7.16
C LEU A 75 -0.75 10.96 -7.24
N ALA A 76 -1.17 10.19 -6.23
CA ALA A 76 -2.43 9.46 -6.32
C ALA A 76 -3.67 10.36 -6.45
N TYR A 77 -3.63 11.56 -5.88
CA TYR A 77 -4.69 12.55 -6.04
C TYR A 77 -4.85 12.98 -7.50
N ASP A 78 -3.73 13.21 -8.20
CA ASP A 78 -3.71 13.66 -9.59
C ASP A 78 -3.96 12.49 -10.56
N HIS A 79 -3.42 11.30 -10.28
CA HIS A 79 -3.56 10.10 -11.13
C HIS A 79 -4.92 9.43 -11.04
N SER A 80 -5.64 9.59 -9.93
CA SER A 80 -6.94 8.97 -9.79
C SER A 80 -7.98 9.66 -10.69
N PRO A 81 -8.73 8.93 -11.53
CA PRO A 81 -9.86 9.49 -12.27
C PRO A 81 -11.15 9.60 -11.42
N TYR A 82 -11.13 9.14 -10.16
CA TYR A 82 -12.30 9.01 -9.31
C TYR A 82 -12.36 10.12 -8.25
N ASP A 83 -13.58 10.59 -7.92
CA ASP A 83 -13.81 11.54 -6.84
C ASP A 83 -13.60 10.89 -5.46
N HIS A 84 -13.89 9.60 -5.35
CA HIS A 84 -13.64 8.80 -4.15
C HIS A 84 -12.75 7.61 -4.52
N THR A 85 -11.59 7.50 -3.88
CA THR A 85 -10.53 6.60 -4.30
C THR A 85 -10.02 5.74 -3.15
N VAL A 86 -9.88 4.43 -3.42
CA VAL A 86 -9.03 3.54 -2.62
C VAL A 86 -7.71 3.35 -3.36
N VAL A 87 -6.60 3.71 -2.75
CA VAL A 87 -5.24 3.37 -3.22
C VAL A 87 -4.75 2.17 -2.44
N MET A 88 -4.27 1.14 -3.11
CA MET A 88 -3.76 -0.06 -2.45
C MET A 88 -2.42 -0.50 -3.02
N ASP A 89 -1.61 -1.17 -2.19
CA ASP A 89 -0.51 -2.01 -2.67
C ASP A 89 -1.06 -3.19 -3.46
N VAL A 90 -0.37 -3.59 -4.53
CA VAL A 90 -0.78 -4.75 -5.34
C VAL A 90 -0.69 -6.08 -4.60
N ASP A 91 0.01 -6.10 -3.48
CA ASP A 91 0.14 -7.21 -2.55
C ASP A 91 -0.80 -7.10 -1.32
N TYR A 92 -1.81 -6.20 -1.39
CA TYR A 92 -2.93 -6.19 -0.47
C TYR A 92 -4.13 -6.89 -1.12
N PHE A 93 -4.57 -7.98 -0.52
CA PHE A 93 -5.62 -8.85 -1.04
C PHE A 93 -6.93 -8.65 -0.29
N CYS A 94 -7.93 -8.12 -1.01
CA CYS A 94 -9.26 -7.85 -0.48
C CYS A 94 -10.11 -9.13 -0.56
N PHE A 95 -10.12 -9.94 0.49
CA PHE A 95 -11.01 -11.11 0.59
C PHE A 95 -12.39 -10.75 1.14
N THR A 96 -12.63 -9.49 1.48
CA THR A 96 -13.88 -8.99 2.03
C THR A 96 -14.33 -7.71 1.32
N ASP A 97 -15.54 -7.24 1.64
CA ASP A 97 -16.10 -5.95 1.20
C ASP A 97 -15.78 -4.77 2.15
N LYS A 98 -14.92 -4.98 3.13
CA LYS A 98 -14.65 -4.03 4.21
C LYS A 98 -14.28 -2.63 3.71
N LEU A 99 -13.49 -2.53 2.64
CA LEU A 99 -13.09 -1.24 2.08
C LEU A 99 -14.29 -0.43 1.55
N LEU A 100 -15.35 -1.08 1.06
CA LEU A 100 -16.59 -0.39 0.65
C LEU A 100 -17.26 0.30 1.84
N ARG A 101 -17.32 -0.38 2.99
CA ARG A 101 -17.91 0.20 4.22
C ARG A 101 -17.12 1.41 4.72
N LEU A 102 -15.80 1.38 4.55
CA LEU A 102 -14.94 2.53 4.89
C LEU A 102 -15.13 3.70 3.92
N MET A 103 -15.42 3.42 2.64
CA MET A 103 -15.76 4.47 1.67
C MET A 103 -17.11 5.16 1.97
N ASP A 104 -18.05 4.47 2.61
CA ASP A 104 -19.36 5.04 2.98
C ASP A 104 -19.31 5.97 4.21
N THR A 105 -18.13 6.15 4.82
CA THR A 105 -17.96 7.07 5.95
C THR A 105 -17.82 8.52 5.49
N ASP A 106 -18.01 9.48 6.41
CA ASP A 106 -17.90 10.92 6.13
C ASP A 106 -16.45 11.43 6.11
N TYR A 107 -15.45 10.57 6.29
CA TYR A 107 -14.05 10.96 6.31
C TYR A 107 -13.53 11.29 4.90
N ASP A 108 -12.80 12.40 4.79
CA ASP A 108 -12.15 12.79 3.54
C ASP A 108 -10.88 11.99 3.25
N PHE A 109 -10.18 11.53 4.30
CA PHE A 109 -8.93 10.78 4.19
C PHE A 109 -8.79 9.77 5.32
N LEU A 110 -8.48 8.52 4.98
CA LEU A 110 -8.20 7.44 5.93
C LEU A 110 -6.92 6.70 5.56
N ILE A 111 -6.17 6.30 6.59
CA ILE A 111 -4.93 5.51 6.47
C ILE A 111 -4.80 4.61 7.71
N HIS A 112 -4.12 3.47 7.59
CA HIS A 112 -3.87 2.62 8.76
C HIS A 112 -2.76 3.18 9.66
N LYS A 113 -2.98 3.15 10.97
CA LYS A 113 -1.94 3.41 12.00
C LYS A 113 -1.26 2.14 12.47
N ASN A 114 -1.93 1.00 12.39
CA ASN A 114 -1.47 -0.24 12.96
C ASN A 114 -1.44 -1.37 11.93
N ALA A 115 -0.49 -2.28 12.13
CA ALA A 115 -0.45 -3.57 11.45
C ALA A 115 -0.08 -4.66 12.46
N HIS A 116 -0.55 -5.89 12.23
CA HIS A 116 -0.19 -7.04 13.03
C HIS A 116 0.26 -8.19 12.13
N ASP A 117 1.18 -8.99 12.63
CA ASP A 117 1.65 -10.21 12.01
C ASP A 117 0.61 -11.33 12.28
N VAL A 118 0.06 -11.94 11.23
CA VAL A 118 -0.95 -13.01 11.35
C VAL A 118 -0.40 -14.28 12.03
N THR A 119 0.91 -14.37 12.23
CA THR A 119 1.58 -15.47 12.92
C THR A 119 1.94 -15.15 14.37
N ASP A 120 1.48 -14.03 14.91
CA ASP A 120 1.72 -13.53 16.27
C ASP A 120 3.20 -13.35 16.67
N ARG A 121 4.12 -13.27 15.69
CA ARG A 121 5.57 -13.11 15.96
C ARG A 121 5.99 -11.69 16.33
N ASN A 122 5.09 -10.72 16.26
CA ASN A 122 5.38 -9.31 16.49
C ASN A 122 6.59 -8.78 15.67
N THR A 123 6.68 -9.20 14.41
CA THR A 123 7.79 -8.85 13.51
C THR A 123 7.66 -7.46 12.92
N LEU A 124 6.48 -6.85 13.02
CA LEU A 124 6.16 -5.54 12.44
C LEU A 124 6.50 -4.44 13.46
N LYS A 125 7.77 -4.10 13.54
CA LYS A 125 8.24 -3.01 14.40
C LYS A 125 8.49 -1.76 13.58
N TYR A 126 7.79 -0.69 13.91
CA TYR A 126 8.21 0.64 13.51
C TYR A 126 9.48 1.06 14.26
N ASN A 127 10.21 1.99 13.67
CA ASN A 127 11.32 2.64 14.36
C ASN A 127 10.78 3.38 15.60
N ARG A 128 11.03 2.82 16.78
CA ARG A 128 10.59 3.40 18.06
C ARG A 128 11.32 4.71 18.43
N GLU A 129 12.35 5.06 17.67
CA GLU A 129 13.11 6.31 17.88
C GLU A 129 12.48 7.50 17.13
N SER A 130 11.48 7.26 16.29
CA SER A 130 10.73 8.31 15.62
C SER A 130 9.99 9.19 16.64
N MET A 131 9.94 10.50 16.38
CA MET A 131 9.17 11.48 17.16
C MET A 131 7.70 11.52 16.76
N LEU A 132 7.28 10.72 15.79
CA LEU A 132 5.94 10.73 15.21
C LEU A 132 5.29 9.35 15.30
N ASP A 133 3.98 9.36 15.44
CA ASP A 133 3.16 8.18 15.17
C ASP A 133 3.24 7.86 13.67
N LEU A 134 3.70 6.65 13.38
CA LEU A 134 3.87 6.19 12.00
C LEU A 134 2.58 5.60 11.46
N VAL A 135 2.47 5.57 10.14
CA VAL A 135 1.32 5.02 9.42
C VAL A 135 1.76 3.93 8.44
N TRP A 136 0.80 3.14 7.99
CA TRP A 136 0.96 2.15 6.92
C TRP A 136 0.25 2.63 5.67
N ALA A 137 1.02 3.07 4.68
CA ALA A 137 0.50 3.57 3.42
C ALA A 137 0.10 2.45 2.43
N THR A 138 -0.07 1.21 2.91
CA THR A 138 -0.52 0.06 2.12
C THR A 138 -1.91 0.30 1.55
N VAL A 139 -2.81 0.90 2.34
CA VAL A 139 -4.16 1.30 1.91
C VAL A 139 -4.39 2.75 2.30
N LEU A 140 -4.83 3.55 1.34
CA LEU A 140 -5.31 4.92 1.52
C LEU A 140 -6.72 5.00 0.97
N ILE A 141 -7.62 5.67 1.68
CA ILE A 141 -8.97 6.00 1.17
C ILE A 141 -9.12 7.51 1.20
N PHE A 142 -9.53 8.11 0.10
CA PHE A 142 -9.69 9.56 0.07
C PHE A 142 -10.79 10.04 -0.88
N ARG A 143 -11.36 11.22 -0.56
CA ARG A 143 -12.21 12.02 -1.45
C ARG A 143 -11.40 13.16 -2.05
N LYS A 144 -11.70 13.56 -3.27
CA LYS A 144 -11.06 14.72 -3.91
C LYS A 144 -11.59 16.03 -3.33
N THR A 145 -10.99 16.46 -2.21
CA THR A 145 -11.25 17.75 -1.56
C THR A 145 -9.95 18.57 -1.49
N ASP A 146 -10.07 19.90 -1.29
CA ASP A 146 -8.91 20.78 -1.12
C ASP A 146 -8.05 20.39 0.08
N ARG A 147 -8.68 19.91 1.17
CA ARG A 147 -7.98 19.38 2.35
C ARG A 147 -7.09 18.20 1.97
N VAL A 148 -7.63 17.25 1.22
CA VAL A 148 -6.90 16.06 0.78
C VAL A 148 -5.83 16.41 -0.24
N LYS A 149 -6.11 17.32 -1.17
CA LYS A 149 -5.07 17.83 -2.07
C LYS A 149 -3.88 18.36 -1.31
N LYS A 150 -4.12 19.12 -0.24
CA LYS A 150 -3.05 19.66 0.62
C LYS A 150 -2.23 18.55 1.29
N ILE A 151 -2.84 17.40 1.65
CA ILE A 151 -2.11 16.24 2.18
C ILE A 151 -1.11 15.73 1.12
N PHE A 152 -1.57 15.46 -0.10
CA PHE A 152 -0.72 14.95 -1.18
C PHE A 152 0.37 15.94 -1.60
N ASP A 153 0.07 17.25 -1.68
CA ASP A 153 1.05 18.29 -1.95
C ASP A 153 2.13 18.36 -0.84
N THR A 154 1.73 18.17 0.42
CA THR A 154 2.68 18.11 1.55
C THR A 154 3.55 16.86 1.48
N VAL A 155 2.99 15.69 1.13
CA VAL A 155 3.76 14.45 0.92
C VAL A 155 4.77 14.64 -0.21
N ARG A 156 4.39 15.31 -1.31
CA ARG A 156 5.29 15.67 -2.43
C ARG A 156 6.44 16.56 -1.96
N LEU A 157 6.15 17.60 -1.15
CA LEU A 157 7.17 18.46 -0.55
C LEU A 157 8.15 17.68 0.32
N ILE A 158 7.61 16.77 1.15
CA ILE A 158 8.41 15.89 2.02
C ILE A 158 9.28 14.96 1.18
N LYS A 159 8.76 14.34 0.13
CA LYS A 159 9.53 13.47 -0.78
C LYS A 159 10.73 14.24 -1.37
N ASN A 160 10.49 15.43 -1.88
CA ASN A 160 11.53 16.26 -2.50
C ASN A 160 12.62 16.72 -1.50
N ASN A 161 12.32 16.68 -0.20
CA ASN A 161 13.23 17.09 0.88
C ASN A 161 13.40 16.00 1.93
N TYR A 162 13.30 14.73 1.53
CA TYR A 162 13.10 13.60 2.44
C TYR A 162 14.17 13.49 3.52
N GLN A 163 15.45 13.65 3.14
CA GLN A 163 16.57 13.60 4.08
C GLN A 163 16.51 14.68 5.18
N HIS A 164 16.00 15.88 4.83
CA HIS A 164 15.79 16.94 5.81
C HIS A 164 14.73 16.55 6.83
N PHE A 165 13.59 16.05 6.36
CA PHE A 165 12.48 15.64 7.22
C PHE A 165 12.83 14.42 8.09
N CYS A 166 13.58 13.44 7.55
CA CYS A 166 14.07 12.32 8.34
C CYS A 166 14.94 12.78 9.51
N LYS A 167 15.85 13.72 9.28
CA LYS A 167 16.69 14.30 10.36
C LYS A 167 15.84 15.04 11.40
N LEU A 168 14.88 15.87 10.93
CA LEU A 168 14.01 16.67 11.79
C LEU A 168 13.18 15.79 12.73
N TYR A 169 12.64 14.67 12.25
CA TYR A 169 11.75 13.79 13.01
C TYR A 169 12.43 12.50 13.53
N ARG A 170 13.78 12.43 13.47
CA ARG A 170 14.58 11.28 13.92
C ARG A 170 14.15 9.96 13.28
N ILE A 171 13.87 9.98 11.99
CA ILE A 171 13.58 8.79 11.21
C ILE A 171 14.89 8.24 10.67
N SER A 172 15.25 7.02 11.06
CA SER A 172 16.54 6.40 10.71
C SER A 172 16.64 5.90 9.28
N TYR A 173 15.55 5.94 8.49
CA TYR A 173 15.54 5.49 7.10
C TYR A 173 16.04 6.56 6.13
N SER A 174 17.10 6.25 5.39
CA SER A 174 17.68 7.14 4.39
C SER A 174 16.95 7.09 3.03
N ASN A 175 16.39 5.94 2.67
CA ASN A 175 15.66 5.75 1.42
C ASN A 175 14.20 6.14 1.58
N PHE A 176 13.62 6.70 0.52
CA PHE A 176 12.25 7.20 0.58
C PHE A 176 11.25 6.07 0.90
N ARG A 177 10.32 6.40 1.81
CA ARG A 177 9.21 5.52 2.23
C ARG A 177 7.91 6.31 2.30
N ASN A 178 6.89 5.82 1.58
CA ASN A 178 5.55 6.43 1.63
C ASN A 178 5.02 6.49 3.05
N ASP A 179 5.20 5.44 3.85
CA ASP A 179 4.72 5.35 5.24
C ASP A 179 5.19 6.55 6.07
N TYR A 180 6.48 6.89 6.00
CA TYR A 180 7.04 8.01 6.74
C TYR A 180 6.63 9.36 6.16
N ALA A 181 6.56 9.48 4.85
CA ALA A 181 6.16 10.73 4.20
C ALA A 181 4.71 11.10 4.53
N PHE A 182 3.79 10.13 4.48
CA PHE A 182 2.40 10.34 4.91
C PHE A 182 2.29 10.60 6.42
N ALA A 183 3.06 9.87 7.27
CA ALA A 183 3.08 10.13 8.71
C ALA A 183 3.49 11.57 9.02
N ILE A 184 4.56 12.06 8.40
CA ILE A 184 5.04 13.44 8.60
C ILE A 184 3.98 14.44 8.13
N ALA A 185 3.41 14.26 6.93
CA ALA A 185 2.41 15.17 6.38
C ALA A 185 1.17 15.26 7.28
N LEU A 186 0.64 14.13 7.71
CA LEU A 186 -0.56 14.07 8.54
C LEU A 186 -0.34 14.70 9.91
N ASN A 187 0.79 14.38 10.58
CA ASN A 187 1.11 14.99 11.87
C ASN A 187 1.28 16.53 11.75
N GLN A 188 1.96 17.02 10.70
CA GLN A 188 2.09 18.46 10.48
C GLN A 188 0.73 19.14 10.25
N LEU A 189 -0.11 18.56 9.40
CA LEU A 189 -1.40 19.15 9.03
C LEU A 189 -2.45 19.05 10.13
N SER A 190 -2.34 18.06 11.03
CA SER A 190 -3.18 17.95 12.21
C SER A 190 -2.68 18.80 13.39
N GLY A 191 -1.53 19.48 13.27
CA GLY A 191 -0.91 20.20 14.39
C GLY A 191 -0.35 19.28 15.47
N PHE A 192 0.06 18.07 15.10
CA PHE A 192 0.58 17.02 16.01
C PHE A 192 -0.44 16.52 17.05
N VAL A 193 -1.72 16.65 16.73
CA VAL A 193 -2.79 15.95 17.43
C VAL A 193 -3.26 14.76 16.61
N ASP A 194 -4.16 13.96 17.15
CA ASP A 194 -4.66 12.77 16.44
C ASP A 194 -5.36 13.13 15.12
N PHE A 195 -5.31 12.22 14.15
CA PHE A 195 -5.95 12.34 12.85
C PHE A 195 -6.75 11.08 12.52
N ASP A 196 -7.71 11.22 11.60
CA ASP A 196 -8.61 10.15 11.19
C ASP A 196 -7.81 8.98 10.58
N SER A 197 -8.13 7.77 11.03
CA SER A 197 -7.44 6.55 10.59
C SER A 197 -8.42 5.39 10.43
N ILE A 198 -7.99 4.39 9.67
CA ILE A 198 -8.73 3.12 9.59
C ILE A 198 -8.63 2.44 10.97
N PRO A 199 -9.76 2.12 11.61
CA PRO A 199 -9.77 1.66 13.01
C PRO A 199 -9.03 0.35 13.24
N GLU A 200 -9.08 -0.55 12.24
CA GLU A 200 -8.49 -1.89 12.39
C GLU A 200 -7.04 -1.92 11.91
N SER A 201 -6.28 -2.84 12.49
CA SER A 201 -4.92 -3.15 12.03
C SER A 201 -4.91 -3.86 10.70
N ILE A 202 -3.90 -3.60 9.87
CA ILE A 202 -3.62 -4.43 8.69
C ILE A 202 -3.14 -5.80 9.15
N ALA A 203 -3.85 -6.87 8.77
CA ALA A 203 -3.38 -8.22 8.92
C ALA A 203 -2.29 -8.49 7.87
N THR A 204 -1.08 -8.81 8.32
CA THR A 204 0.09 -8.90 7.46
C THR A 204 0.68 -10.30 7.50
N VAL A 205 0.81 -10.92 6.34
CA VAL A 205 1.53 -12.17 6.14
C VAL A 205 3.02 -11.86 6.00
N PRO A 206 3.88 -12.38 6.88
CA PRO A 206 5.30 -12.07 6.87
C PRO A 206 6.03 -12.61 5.63
N ALA A 207 7.16 -12.00 5.30
CA ALA A 207 7.91 -12.29 4.07
C ALA A 207 8.54 -13.69 4.06
N ASP A 208 8.75 -14.28 5.22
CA ASP A 208 9.36 -15.61 5.44
C ASP A 208 8.33 -16.71 5.71
N ALA A 209 7.03 -16.44 5.57
CA ALA A 209 5.99 -17.46 5.61
C ALA A 209 5.82 -18.09 4.23
N ASP A 210 5.83 -19.41 4.16
CA ASP A 210 5.55 -20.14 2.92
C ASP A 210 4.06 -20.05 2.57
N ILE A 211 3.74 -19.75 1.31
CA ILE A 211 2.37 -19.69 0.82
C ILE A 211 2.00 -21.04 0.26
N LEU A 212 1.11 -21.76 0.93
CA LEU A 212 0.70 -23.11 0.55
C LEU A 212 -0.45 -23.09 -0.48
N THR A 213 -1.46 -22.27 -0.25
CA THR A 213 -2.61 -22.13 -1.16
C THR A 213 -3.19 -20.72 -1.09
N VAL A 214 -3.73 -20.25 -2.21
CA VAL A 214 -4.53 -19.02 -2.30
C VAL A 214 -5.79 -19.32 -3.10
N ASN A 215 -6.95 -18.94 -2.56
CA ASN A 215 -8.23 -19.05 -3.26
C ASN A 215 -9.00 -17.72 -3.17
N ASN A 216 -10.28 -17.72 -3.51
CA ASN A 216 -11.09 -16.51 -3.52
C ASN A 216 -11.57 -16.05 -2.13
N GLU A 217 -11.43 -16.88 -1.10
CA GLU A 217 -11.90 -16.61 0.27
C GLU A 217 -10.75 -16.35 1.25
N GLY A 218 -9.49 -16.63 0.84
CA GLY A 218 -8.34 -16.46 1.69
C GLY A 218 -7.11 -17.21 1.23
N MET A 219 -6.21 -17.49 2.17
CA MET A 219 -4.99 -18.24 1.93
C MET A 219 -4.62 -19.16 3.11
N THR A 220 -3.82 -20.15 2.81
CA THR A 220 -3.15 -20.99 3.81
C THR A 220 -1.66 -20.76 3.71
N ILE A 221 -1.02 -20.53 4.85
CA ILE A 221 0.41 -20.31 4.96
C ILE A 221 1.03 -21.27 5.97
N SER A 222 2.34 -21.48 5.86
CA SER A 222 3.15 -22.17 6.87
C SER A 222 4.20 -21.22 7.43
N SER A 223 4.39 -21.23 8.73
CA SER A 223 5.42 -20.44 9.41
C SER A 223 5.79 -21.12 10.74
N MET A 224 7.11 -21.29 10.99
CA MET A 224 7.61 -21.93 12.22
C MET A 224 6.93 -23.28 12.52
N ASP A 225 6.88 -24.15 11.53
CA ASP A 225 6.27 -25.51 11.62
C ASP A 225 4.78 -25.52 11.99
N LYS A 226 4.10 -24.37 11.84
CA LYS A 226 2.65 -24.24 12.04
C LYS A 226 1.98 -23.80 10.75
N GLN A 227 0.78 -24.31 10.54
CA GLN A 227 -0.07 -23.92 9.43
C GLN A 227 -1.15 -22.96 9.93
N PHE A 228 -1.37 -21.88 9.17
CA PHE A 228 -2.41 -20.89 9.43
C PHE A 228 -3.35 -20.82 8.22
N THR A 229 -4.64 -20.96 8.47
CA THR A 229 -5.68 -20.78 7.46
C THR A 229 -6.36 -19.45 7.72
N LEU A 230 -6.17 -18.51 6.79
CA LEU A 230 -6.59 -17.10 6.88
C LEU A 230 -7.75 -16.89 5.90
N GLN A 231 -8.98 -16.88 6.41
CA GLN A 231 -10.18 -16.75 5.60
C GLN A 231 -11.01 -15.53 6.01
N HIS A 232 -11.75 -14.96 5.04
CA HIS A 232 -12.69 -13.86 5.26
C HIS A 232 -12.07 -12.64 5.96
N GLN A 233 -10.80 -12.37 5.68
CA GLN A 233 -10.09 -11.17 6.12
C GLN A 233 -9.14 -10.67 5.05
N ASP A 234 -9.01 -9.35 4.94
CA ASP A 234 -8.08 -8.73 3.99
C ASP A 234 -6.65 -8.88 4.50
N LEU A 235 -5.71 -9.13 3.59
CA LEU A 235 -4.33 -9.49 3.92
C LEU A 235 -3.31 -8.66 3.12
N HIS A 236 -2.31 -8.11 3.80
CA HIS A 236 -1.11 -7.55 3.18
C HIS A 236 -0.01 -8.62 3.14
N VAL A 237 0.37 -9.09 1.96
CA VAL A 237 1.28 -10.24 1.77
C VAL A 237 2.68 -9.75 1.46
N LEU A 238 3.61 -9.89 2.42
CA LEU A 238 5.00 -9.46 2.23
C LEU A 238 5.84 -10.46 1.44
N ASN A 239 5.48 -11.75 1.43
CA ASN A 239 6.15 -12.75 0.60
C ASN A 239 5.79 -12.55 -0.87
N LYS A 240 6.80 -12.35 -1.73
CA LYS A 240 6.61 -12.08 -3.16
C LYS A 240 6.55 -13.34 -4.03
N GLU A 241 6.80 -14.52 -3.47
CA GLU A 241 6.57 -15.81 -4.13
C GLU A 241 5.08 -16.05 -4.43
N ILE A 242 4.19 -15.26 -3.82
CA ILE A 242 2.76 -15.19 -4.20
C ILE A 242 2.54 -14.91 -5.69
N ALA A 243 3.53 -14.39 -6.41
CA ALA A 243 3.48 -14.19 -7.86
C ALA A 243 3.42 -15.51 -8.65
N ASP A 244 3.82 -16.62 -8.02
CA ASP A 244 4.00 -17.92 -8.68
C ASP A 244 2.94 -18.96 -8.21
N VAL A 245 1.98 -18.56 -7.37
CA VAL A 245 0.93 -19.42 -6.79
C VAL A 245 -0.43 -19.23 -7.47
#